data_f4ef2cc119156e68db7f723d0f34fe31
#
_entry.id   f4ef2cc119156e68db7f723d0f34fe31
#
_cell.length_a   1.000
_cell.length_b   1.000
_cell.length_c   1.000
_cell.angle_alpha   90.00
_cell.angle_beta   90.00
_cell.angle_gamma   90.00
#
_symmetry.space_group_name_H-M   'P 1'
#
loop_
_entity.id
_entity.type
_entity.pdbx_description
1 polymer ?
#
loop_
_entity_poly.entity_id
_entity_poly.type
_entity_poly.pdbx_seq_one_letter_code
_entity_poly.pdbx_strand_id
1 'polypeptide(L)'
;DQVKEQVMETVQVMKFNRLRKEMGMKKSSYHNVHMMLGAPGTAKTTVAKLMGKIMEEEKLLPGSQFTCVNGAELKGMYVGHSAPKTKALFEENDIIVIDEAYSLTGDRSEPDSFSREAIAQLVIELEEHAEDKLVIFAGYGGTDIDEKNNKMKEFIDANPGIKSRINSTFYFPSYTAPEMAEIFKKHAEISGYELPENWKEPITAYF
;
A
#
# COMPACT_ATOMS: atom_id res chain seq x y z
N ASP A 1 6.14 12.76 10.13
CA ASP A 1 5.69 12.23 11.43
C ASP A 1 4.29 11.62 11.36
N GLN A 2 3.32 12.23 10.66
CA GLN A 2 1.94 11.74 10.58
C GLN A 2 1.84 10.28 10.07
N VAL A 3 2.53 9.92 9.00
CA VAL A 3 2.53 8.54 8.45
C VAL A 3 3.09 7.56 9.48
N LYS A 4 4.14 7.94 10.21
CA LYS A 4 4.73 7.09 11.26
C LYS A 4 3.73 6.85 12.41
N GLU A 5 3.03 7.87 12.85
CA GLU A 5 1.99 7.75 13.88
C GLU A 5 0.87 6.83 13.42
N GLN A 6 0.36 7.00 12.19
CA GLN A 6 -0.67 6.13 11.62
C GLN A 6 -0.22 4.66 11.51
N VAL A 7 1.04 4.40 11.11
CA VAL A 7 1.60 3.03 11.08
C VAL A 7 1.61 2.42 12.47
N MET A 8 2.09 3.17 13.48
CA MET A 8 2.12 2.69 14.86
C MET A 8 0.72 2.44 15.43
N GLU A 9 -0.24 3.31 15.12
CA GLU A 9 -1.64 3.12 15.49
C GLU A 9 -2.22 1.84 14.87
N THR A 10 -1.97 1.61 13.59
CA THR A 10 -2.39 0.38 12.89
C THR A 10 -1.83 -0.86 13.58
N VAL A 11 -0.53 -0.86 13.92
CA VAL A 11 0.11 -1.97 14.65
C VAL A 11 -0.56 -2.20 16.01
N GLN A 12 -0.90 -1.13 16.75
CA GLN A 12 -1.59 -1.27 18.04
C GLN A 12 -3.00 -1.85 17.90
N VAL A 13 -3.74 -1.43 16.87
CA VAL A 13 -5.08 -1.99 16.57
C VAL A 13 -4.99 -3.49 16.28
N MET A 14 -4.00 -3.91 15.50
CA MET A 14 -3.78 -5.33 15.21
C MET A 14 -3.41 -6.13 16.47
N LYS A 15 -2.52 -5.62 17.31
CA LYS A 15 -2.20 -6.23 18.61
C LYS A 15 -3.44 -6.41 19.47
N PHE A 16 -4.28 -5.38 19.54
CA PHE A 16 -5.54 -5.44 20.28
C PHE A 16 -6.49 -6.51 19.73
N ASN A 17 -6.66 -6.57 18.41
CA ASN A 17 -7.51 -7.58 17.77
C ASN A 17 -6.99 -9.01 17.99
N ARG A 18 -5.68 -9.20 17.97
CA ARG A 18 -5.06 -10.49 18.32
C ARG A 18 -5.36 -10.90 19.76
N LEU A 19 -5.17 -10.00 20.73
CA LEU A 19 -5.50 -10.26 22.14
C LEU A 19 -6.98 -10.63 22.31
N ARG A 20 -7.89 -9.94 21.64
CA ARG A 20 -9.31 -10.28 21.65
C ARG A 20 -9.58 -11.70 21.16
N LYS A 21 -8.90 -12.11 20.09
CA LYS A 21 -8.99 -13.46 19.52
C LYS A 21 -8.48 -14.51 20.51
N GLU A 22 -7.33 -14.27 21.14
CA GLU A 22 -6.75 -15.14 22.18
C GLU A 22 -7.68 -15.29 23.41
N MET A 23 -8.45 -14.24 23.74
CA MET A 23 -9.46 -14.24 24.80
C MET A 23 -10.80 -14.88 24.38
N GLY A 24 -10.91 -15.45 23.19
CA GLY A 24 -12.13 -16.10 22.70
C GLY A 24 -13.28 -15.12 22.39
N MET A 25 -12.99 -13.81 22.22
CA MET A 25 -13.99 -12.81 21.84
C MET A 25 -14.42 -12.98 20.39
N LYS A 26 -15.59 -12.45 20.04
CA LYS A 26 -16.09 -12.48 18.66
C LYS A 26 -15.05 -11.91 17.69
N LYS A 27 -14.92 -12.55 16.52
CA LYS A 27 -14.06 -12.10 15.41
C LYS A 27 -14.34 -10.62 15.10
N SER A 28 -13.29 -9.85 15.00
CA SER A 28 -13.37 -8.45 14.54
C SER A 28 -13.68 -8.44 13.05
N SER A 29 -14.42 -7.44 12.57
CA SER A 29 -14.56 -7.16 11.13
C SER A 29 -13.35 -6.42 10.56
N TYR A 30 -12.22 -6.46 11.24
CA TYR A 30 -11.00 -5.78 10.83
C TYR A 30 -10.34 -6.55 9.68
N HIS A 31 -10.05 -5.82 8.60
CA HIS A 31 -9.25 -6.30 7.49
C HIS A 31 -7.92 -5.54 7.52
N ASN A 32 -6.80 -6.24 7.41
CA ASN A 32 -5.48 -5.61 7.35
C ASN A 32 -5.20 -5.08 5.92
N VAL A 33 -6.10 -4.24 5.46
CA VAL A 33 -6.10 -3.65 4.13
C VAL A 33 -6.03 -2.13 4.24
N HIS A 34 -5.07 -1.53 3.57
CA HIS A 34 -4.80 -0.12 3.66
C HIS A 34 -4.63 0.51 2.29
N MET A 35 -4.78 1.82 2.21
CA MET A 35 -4.52 2.61 1.03
C MET A 35 -3.37 3.59 1.29
N MET A 36 -2.42 3.70 0.36
CA MET A 36 -1.31 4.65 0.40
C MET A 36 -1.38 5.59 -0.79
N LEU A 37 -1.61 6.88 -0.52
CA LEU A 37 -1.76 7.93 -1.52
C LEU A 37 -0.60 8.91 -1.45
N GLY A 38 -0.07 9.29 -2.60
CA GLY A 38 0.98 10.30 -2.70
C GLY A 38 1.70 10.26 -4.04
N ALA A 39 2.49 11.28 -4.31
CA ALA A 39 3.28 11.40 -5.53
C ALA A 39 4.29 10.23 -5.67
N PRO A 40 4.76 9.93 -6.87
CA PRO A 40 5.88 9.02 -7.08
C PRO A 40 7.10 9.45 -6.25
N GLY A 41 7.86 8.50 -5.72
CA GLY A 41 9.07 8.79 -4.94
C GLY A 41 8.84 9.21 -3.48
N THR A 42 7.61 9.28 -2.98
CA THR A 42 7.31 9.64 -1.58
C THR A 42 7.49 8.49 -0.57
N ALA A 43 8.20 7.45 -0.94
CA ALA A 43 8.56 6.28 -0.11
C ALA A 43 7.39 5.36 0.32
N LYS A 44 6.26 5.35 -0.39
CA LYS A 44 5.12 4.45 -0.09
C LYS A 44 5.55 3.00 0.06
N THR A 45 6.23 2.45 -0.94
CA THR A 45 6.70 1.05 -0.95
C THR A 45 7.70 0.76 0.18
N THR A 46 8.57 1.74 0.51
CA THR A 46 9.53 1.61 1.62
C THR A 46 8.80 1.52 2.96
N VAL A 47 7.80 2.38 3.17
CA VAL A 47 6.97 2.36 4.40
C VAL A 47 6.17 1.07 4.49
N ALA A 48 5.60 0.58 3.38
CA ALA A 48 4.92 -0.71 3.32
C ALA A 48 5.81 -1.88 3.76
N LYS A 49 7.07 -1.92 3.29
CA LYS A 49 8.05 -2.92 3.70
C LYS A 49 8.38 -2.84 5.20
N LEU A 50 8.58 -1.62 5.72
CA LEU A 50 8.85 -1.41 7.14
C LEU A 50 7.66 -1.81 8.01
N MET A 51 6.46 -1.44 7.60
CA MET A 51 5.22 -1.83 8.28
C MET A 51 5.08 -3.35 8.36
N GLY A 52 5.30 -4.05 7.25
CA GLY A 52 5.28 -5.51 7.21
C GLY A 52 6.32 -6.15 8.14
N LYS A 53 7.56 -5.64 8.17
CA LYS A 53 8.61 -6.12 9.09
C LYS A 53 8.23 -5.92 10.56
N ILE A 54 7.71 -4.76 10.92
CA ILE A 54 7.22 -4.49 12.29
C ILE A 54 6.13 -5.49 12.66
N MET A 55 5.18 -5.74 11.74
CA MET A 55 4.09 -6.68 11.99
C MET A 55 4.57 -8.13 12.13
N GLU A 56 5.59 -8.54 11.38
CA GLU A 56 6.22 -9.85 11.53
C GLU A 56 6.95 -9.98 12.87
N GLU A 57 7.80 -9.01 13.23
CA GLU A 57 8.53 -8.98 14.50
C GLU A 57 7.58 -9.05 15.70
N GLU A 58 6.45 -8.37 15.62
CA GLU A 58 5.38 -8.39 16.61
C GLU A 58 4.47 -9.64 16.49
N LYS A 59 4.79 -10.56 15.59
CA LYS A 59 4.05 -11.80 15.32
C LYS A 59 2.57 -11.56 14.93
N LEU A 60 2.29 -10.45 14.28
CA LEU A 60 0.96 -10.09 13.78
C LEU A 60 0.69 -10.68 12.39
N LEU A 61 1.74 -11.02 11.64
CA LEU A 61 1.70 -11.74 10.37
C LEU A 61 2.42 -13.09 10.51
N PRO A 62 2.05 -14.10 9.72
CA PRO A 62 2.70 -15.42 9.74
C PRO A 62 4.11 -15.41 9.15
N GLY A 63 4.42 -14.42 8.31
CA GLY A 63 5.73 -14.28 7.66
C GLY A 63 5.94 -12.87 7.13
N SER A 64 7.00 -12.70 6.33
CA SER A 64 7.43 -11.42 5.76
C SER A 64 7.69 -11.47 4.25
N GLN A 65 7.13 -12.45 3.55
CA GLN A 65 7.24 -12.52 2.10
C GLN A 65 6.56 -11.31 1.48
N PHE A 66 7.39 -10.45 0.87
CA PHE A 66 6.98 -9.16 0.33
C PHE A 66 6.91 -9.20 -1.19
N THR A 67 5.82 -8.71 -1.74
CA THR A 67 5.71 -8.42 -3.16
C THR A 67 5.14 -7.04 -3.42
N CYS A 68 5.54 -6.45 -4.54
CA CYS A 68 4.96 -5.21 -5.05
C CYS A 68 4.70 -5.43 -6.53
N VAL A 69 3.44 -5.41 -6.92
CA VAL A 69 2.99 -5.60 -8.29
C VAL A 69 2.23 -4.37 -8.76
N ASN A 70 2.31 -4.05 -10.06
CA ASN A 70 1.43 -3.04 -10.64
C ASN A 70 0.03 -3.63 -10.81
N GLY A 71 -1.02 -2.83 -10.55
CA GLY A 71 -2.40 -3.28 -10.71
C GLY A 71 -2.69 -3.88 -12.09
N ALA A 72 -2.10 -3.34 -13.16
CA ALA A 72 -2.25 -3.88 -14.50
C ALA A 72 -1.69 -5.31 -14.64
N GLU A 73 -0.68 -5.68 -13.86
CA GLU A 73 -0.08 -7.01 -13.89
C GLU A 73 -1.03 -8.11 -13.39
N LEU A 74 -2.05 -7.78 -12.59
CA LEU A 74 -3.03 -8.75 -12.12
C LEU A 74 -4.00 -9.20 -13.23
N LYS A 75 -4.05 -8.46 -14.34
CA LYS A 75 -4.83 -8.87 -15.50
C LYS A 75 -4.15 -10.03 -16.20
N GLY A 76 -4.92 -11.06 -16.53
CA GLY A 76 -4.44 -12.19 -17.31
C GLY A 76 -4.24 -11.84 -18.78
N MET A 77 -3.45 -12.64 -19.49
CA MET A 77 -3.33 -12.53 -20.96
C MET A 77 -4.50 -13.19 -21.69
N TYR A 78 -5.20 -14.12 -21.02
CA TYR A 78 -6.35 -14.86 -21.57
C TYR A 78 -7.47 -14.87 -20.55
N VAL A 79 -8.72 -15.04 -21.02
CA VAL A 79 -9.91 -15.18 -20.17
C VAL A 79 -9.72 -16.38 -19.23
N GLY A 80 -10.01 -16.20 -17.95
CA GLY A 80 -9.81 -17.23 -16.93
C GLY A 80 -8.41 -17.24 -16.28
N HIS A 81 -7.49 -16.34 -16.67
CA HIS A 81 -6.14 -16.27 -16.09
C HIS A 81 -5.98 -15.25 -14.98
N SER A 82 -6.87 -14.26 -14.88
CA SER A 82 -6.74 -13.19 -13.89
C SER A 82 -7.01 -13.70 -12.46
N ALA A 83 -8.01 -14.54 -12.25
CA ALA A 83 -8.34 -15.08 -10.94
C ALA A 83 -7.24 -16.00 -10.38
N PRO A 84 -6.72 -17.01 -11.10
CA PRO A 84 -5.61 -17.83 -10.62
C PRO A 84 -4.36 -17.01 -10.31
N LYS A 85 -4.05 -16.00 -11.11
CA LYS A 85 -2.90 -15.11 -10.89
C LYS A 85 -3.05 -14.29 -9.61
N THR A 86 -4.24 -13.74 -9.37
CA THR A 86 -4.55 -13.02 -8.15
C THR A 86 -4.47 -13.93 -6.93
N LYS A 87 -5.00 -15.16 -7.02
CA LYS A 87 -4.94 -16.15 -5.95
C LYS A 87 -3.49 -16.54 -5.62
N ALA A 88 -2.67 -16.85 -6.62
CA ALA A 88 -1.26 -17.18 -6.43
C ALA A 88 -0.49 -16.06 -5.71
N LEU A 89 -0.79 -14.79 -6.02
CA LEU A 89 -0.20 -13.64 -5.33
C LEU A 89 -0.42 -13.70 -3.81
N PHE A 90 -1.62 -14.09 -3.39
CA PHE A 90 -1.94 -14.22 -1.96
C PHE A 90 -1.38 -15.50 -1.33
N GLU A 91 -1.31 -16.61 -2.08
CA GLU A 91 -0.73 -17.86 -1.58
C GLU A 91 0.78 -17.74 -1.30
N GLU A 92 1.49 -16.96 -2.10
CA GLU A 92 2.95 -16.86 -2.08
C GLU A 92 3.47 -15.74 -1.17
N ASN A 93 2.63 -14.78 -0.78
CA ASN A 93 3.11 -13.55 -0.11
C ASN A 93 2.29 -13.22 1.14
N ASP A 94 2.95 -12.65 2.14
CA ASP A 94 2.35 -12.16 3.39
C ASP A 94 2.08 -10.66 3.36
N ILE A 95 2.89 -9.92 2.58
CA ILE A 95 2.83 -8.47 2.44
C ILE A 95 2.71 -8.15 0.94
N ILE A 96 1.55 -7.65 0.55
CA ILE A 96 1.19 -7.44 -0.85
C ILE A 96 0.94 -5.95 -1.08
N VAL A 97 1.75 -5.33 -1.92
CA VAL A 97 1.53 -3.96 -2.39
C VAL A 97 1.05 -4.02 -3.84
N ILE A 98 -0.12 -3.48 -4.10
CA ILE A 98 -0.67 -3.30 -5.43
C ILE A 98 -0.50 -1.83 -5.79
N ASP A 99 0.57 -1.54 -6.50
CA ASP A 99 0.90 -0.17 -6.92
C ASP A 99 0.10 0.21 -8.18
N GLU A 100 -0.18 1.50 -8.32
CA GLU A 100 -1.08 2.00 -9.37
C GLU A 100 -2.39 1.18 -9.45
N ALA A 101 -3.00 0.90 -8.30
CA ALA A 101 -4.16 0.01 -8.19
C ALA A 101 -5.32 0.40 -9.13
N TYR A 102 -5.46 1.68 -9.47
CA TYR A 102 -6.42 2.17 -10.45
C TYR A 102 -6.22 1.57 -11.85
N SER A 103 -5.02 1.07 -12.16
CA SER A 103 -4.75 0.41 -13.46
C SER A 103 -5.51 -0.93 -13.62
N LEU A 104 -6.03 -1.49 -12.51
CA LEU A 104 -6.94 -2.63 -12.53
C LEU A 104 -8.22 -2.33 -13.30
N THR A 105 -8.80 -1.14 -13.16
CA THR A 105 -10.04 -0.76 -13.87
C THR A 105 -9.78 -0.26 -15.29
N GLY A 106 -8.55 0.21 -15.58
CA GLY A 106 -8.22 0.82 -16.87
C GLY A 106 -8.83 2.21 -17.06
N ASP A 107 -8.59 2.81 -18.23
CA ASP A 107 -9.11 4.16 -18.58
C ASP A 107 -10.53 4.13 -19.18
N ARG A 108 -11.25 3.03 -19.09
CA ARG A 108 -12.57 2.85 -19.67
C ARG A 108 -13.67 3.02 -18.60
N SER A 109 -14.79 3.59 -19.00
CA SER A 109 -15.98 3.74 -18.14
C SER A 109 -16.54 2.41 -17.62
N GLU A 110 -16.22 1.30 -18.28
CA GLU A 110 -16.56 -0.06 -17.83
C GLU A 110 -15.31 -0.93 -17.79
N PRO A 111 -15.04 -1.65 -16.67
CA PRO A 111 -13.95 -2.60 -16.59
C PRO A 111 -14.12 -3.72 -17.62
N ASP A 112 -13.03 -4.08 -18.28
CA ASP A 112 -12.98 -5.26 -19.18
C ASP A 112 -13.17 -6.58 -18.38
N SER A 113 -13.35 -7.69 -19.07
CA SER A 113 -13.57 -8.99 -18.43
C SER A 113 -12.41 -9.42 -17.53
N PHE A 114 -11.17 -9.09 -17.90
CA PHE A 114 -9.97 -9.40 -17.11
C PHE A 114 -9.91 -8.61 -15.82
N SER A 115 -10.25 -7.31 -15.88
CA SER A 115 -10.36 -6.43 -14.72
C SER A 115 -11.42 -6.94 -13.76
N ARG A 116 -12.61 -7.27 -14.26
CA ARG A 116 -13.71 -7.80 -13.43
C ARG A 116 -13.34 -9.10 -12.73
N GLU A 117 -12.69 -10.01 -13.45
CA GLU A 117 -12.22 -11.28 -12.90
C GLU A 117 -11.16 -11.08 -11.80
N ALA A 118 -10.15 -10.23 -12.04
CA ALA A 118 -9.12 -9.92 -11.06
C ALA A 118 -9.71 -9.26 -9.80
N ILE A 119 -10.60 -8.29 -9.96
CA ILE A 119 -11.24 -7.57 -8.85
C ILE A 119 -12.15 -8.51 -8.04
N ALA A 120 -12.92 -9.37 -8.72
CA ALA A 120 -13.77 -10.35 -8.04
C ALA A 120 -12.94 -11.29 -7.16
N GLN A 121 -11.82 -11.81 -7.69
CA GLN A 121 -10.91 -12.66 -6.93
C GLN A 121 -10.23 -11.88 -5.79
N LEU A 122 -9.79 -10.64 -6.02
CA LEU A 122 -9.23 -9.79 -4.97
C LEU A 122 -10.19 -9.66 -3.78
N VAL A 123 -11.48 -9.42 -4.03
CA VAL A 123 -12.48 -9.28 -2.97
C VAL A 123 -12.59 -10.56 -2.14
N ILE A 124 -12.49 -11.74 -2.79
CA ILE A 124 -12.49 -13.05 -2.10
C ILE A 124 -11.24 -13.17 -1.23
N GLU A 125 -10.06 -12.95 -1.79
CA GLU A 125 -8.79 -13.07 -1.06
C GLU A 125 -8.69 -12.08 0.11
N LEU A 126 -9.17 -10.85 -0.07
CA LEU A 126 -9.22 -9.85 1.01
C LEU A 126 -10.12 -10.26 2.17
N GLU A 127 -11.17 -11.04 1.92
CA GLU A 127 -12.04 -11.57 2.97
C GLU A 127 -11.42 -12.80 3.64
N GLU A 128 -10.89 -13.73 2.85
CA GLU A 128 -10.30 -14.97 3.36
C GLU A 128 -9.04 -14.69 4.19
N HIS A 129 -8.24 -13.72 3.78
CA HIS A 129 -6.97 -13.31 4.38
C HIS A 129 -7.03 -12.01 5.18
N ALA A 130 -8.18 -11.68 5.72
CA ALA A 130 -8.41 -10.41 6.42
C ALA A 130 -7.43 -10.13 7.57
N GLU A 131 -6.97 -11.18 8.27
CA GLU A 131 -6.17 -11.06 9.48
C GLU A 131 -4.71 -11.52 9.33
N ASP A 132 -4.40 -12.31 8.31
CA ASP A 132 -3.09 -12.98 8.16
C ASP A 132 -2.21 -12.39 7.06
N LYS A 133 -2.72 -11.47 6.27
CA LYS A 133 -1.97 -10.76 5.23
C LYS A 133 -2.07 -9.26 5.40
N LEU A 134 -1.00 -8.55 5.04
CA LEU A 134 -1.02 -7.09 4.89
C LEU A 134 -1.20 -6.75 3.41
N VAL A 135 -2.30 -6.09 3.06
CA VAL A 135 -2.56 -5.67 1.69
C VAL A 135 -2.63 -4.14 1.60
N ILE A 136 -1.89 -3.59 0.67
CA ILE A 136 -1.78 -2.15 0.48
C ILE A 136 -2.09 -1.80 -0.97
N PHE A 137 -3.15 -1.02 -1.19
CA PHE A 137 -3.43 -0.38 -2.46
C PHE A 137 -2.69 0.95 -2.51
N ALA A 138 -1.69 1.06 -3.37
CA ALA A 138 -0.92 2.29 -3.54
C ALA A 138 -1.28 2.96 -4.87
N GLY A 139 -1.17 4.28 -4.88
CA GLY A 139 -1.39 5.04 -6.10
C GLY A 139 -1.13 6.52 -5.95
N TYR A 140 -1.19 7.20 -7.09
CA TYR A 140 -1.13 8.65 -7.14
C TYR A 140 -2.47 9.24 -6.67
N GLY A 141 -2.37 10.21 -5.75
CA GLY A 141 -3.50 10.96 -5.25
C GLY A 141 -2.99 12.10 -4.37
N GLY A 142 -3.71 13.21 -4.35
CA GLY A 142 -3.43 14.34 -3.46
C GLY A 142 -3.74 14.00 -2.00
N THR A 143 -3.54 14.97 -1.12
CA THR A 143 -3.93 14.88 0.30
C THR A 143 -5.45 14.82 0.47
N ASP A 144 -6.19 15.19 -0.55
CA ASP A 144 -7.65 15.11 -0.61
C ASP A 144 -8.08 14.07 -1.65
N ILE A 145 -8.69 12.99 -1.18
CA ILE A 145 -9.24 11.93 -2.02
C ILE A 145 -10.42 12.42 -2.87
N ASP A 146 -11.00 13.56 -2.52
CA ASP A 146 -12.13 14.17 -3.22
C ASP A 146 -11.71 15.10 -4.38
N GLU A 147 -10.40 15.27 -4.64
CA GLU A 147 -9.93 16.02 -5.81
C GLU A 147 -10.53 15.48 -7.12
N LYS A 148 -10.97 16.39 -7.97
CA LYS A 148 -11.44 16.05 -9.32
C LYS A 148 -10.33 15.34 -10.10
N ASN A 149 -10.65 14.21 -10.72
CA ASN A 149 -9.75 13.31 -11.46
C ASN A 149 -8.80 12.48 -10.59
N ASN A 150 -9.16 12.17 -9.35
CA ASN A 150 -8.42 11.23 -8.53
C ASN A 150 -8.71 9.79 -8.97
N LYS A 151 -7.83 9.18 -9.76
CA LYS A 151 -7.97 7.80 -10.27
C LYS A 151 -8.13 6.77 -9.17
N MET A 152 -7.48 6.97 -8.02
CA MET A 152 -7.64 6.06 -6.87
C MET A 152 -9.05 6.16 -6.27
N LYS A 153 -9.62 7.35 -6.20
CA LYS A 153 -11.02 7.53 -5.78
C LYS A 153 -11.98 6.83 -6.74
N GLU A 154 -11.79 7.02 -8.05
CA GLU A 154 -12.61 6.34 -9.06
C GLU A 154 -12.52 4.83 -8.94
N PHE A 155 -11.32 4.27 -8.75
CA PHE A 155 -11.09 2.85 -8.53
C PHE A 155 -11.85 2.34 -7.31
N ILE A 156 -11.75 3.03 -6.17
CA ILE A 156 -12.41 2.64 -4.92
C ILE A 156 -13.93 2.75 -5.03
N ASP A 157 -14.44 3.82 -5.62
CA ASP A 157 -15.90 4.04 -5.77
C ASP A 157 -16.53 3.05 -6.76
N ALA A 158 -15.79 2.62 -7.77
CA ALA A 158 -16.21 1.57 -8.69
C ALA A 158 -16.23 0.15 -8.07
N ASN A 159 -15.57 -0.03 -6.93
CA ASN A 159 -15.39 -1.34 -6.31
C ASN A 159 -15.84 -1.36 -4.82
N PRO A 160 -17.15 -1.36 -4.54
CA PRO A 160 -17.67 -1.32 -3.16
C PRO A 160 -17.14 -2.46 -2.27
N GLY A 161 -16.86 -3.64 -2.86
CA GLY A 161 -16.27 -4.78 -2.16
C GLY A 161 -14.87 -4.49 -1.64
N ILE A 162 -14.02 -3.81 -2.42
CA ILE A 162 -12.70 -3.36 -1.97
C ILE A 162 -12.86 -2.22 -0.97
N LYS A 163 -13.69 -1.23 -1.28
CA LYS A 163 -13.94 -0.05 -0.44
C LYS A 163 -14.30 -0.42 1.00
N SER A 164 -15.19 -1.38 1.18
CA SER A 164 -15.64 -1.81 2.52
C SER A 164 -14.58 -2.52 3.34
N ARG A 165 -13.47 -2.95 2.73
CA ARG A 165 -12.38 -3.67 3.39
C ARG A 165 -11.17 -2.79 3.68
N ILE A 166 -11.10 -1.57 3.13
CA ILE A 166 -10.02 -0.62 3.43
C ILE A 166 -10.24 -0.04 4.82
N ASN A 167 -9.27 -0.26 5.69
CA ASN A 167 -9.34 0.19 7.08
C ASN A 167 -8.82 1.61 7.28
N SER A 168 -7.72 1.96 6.61
CA SER A 168 -7.12 3.28 6.75
C SER A 168 -6.45 3.74 5.46
N THR A 169 -6.31 5.05 5.34
CA THR A 169 -5.63 5.71 4.24
C THR A 169 -4.46 6.51 4.79
N PHE A 170 -3.27 6.23 4.26
CA PHE A 170 -2.04 6.94 4.57
C PHE A 170 -1.77 7.95 3.45
N TYR A 171 -1.63 9.21 3.83
CA TYR A 171 -1.30 10.27 2.89
C TYR A 171 0.18 10.61 2.96
N PHE A 172 0.85 10.53 1.83
CA PHE A 172 2.26 10.84 1.66
C PHE A 172 2.39 12.17 0.94
N PRO A 173 2.58 13.28 1.66
CA PRO A 173 2.79 14.57 1.04
C PRO A 173 4.10 14.56 0.25
N SER A 174 4.19 15.44 -0.75
CA SER A 174 5.47 15.68 -1.42
C SER A 174 6.48 16.25 -0.42
N TYR A 175 7.73 15.86 -0.60
CA TYR A 175 8.81 16.40 0.22
C TYR A 175 9.02 17.90 -0.07
N THR A 176 9.31 18.64 0.98
CA THR A 176 9.79 20.02 0.87
C THR A 176 11.25 20.04 0.39
N ALA A 177 11.70 21.17 -0.17
CA ALA A 177 13.09 21.32 -0.62
C ALA A 177 14.13 21.02 0.49
N PRO A 178 13.96 21.44 1.76
CA PRO A 178 14.85 21.00 2.85
C PRO A 178 14.86 19.49 3.11
N GLU A 179 13.70 18.83 3.03
CA GLU A 179 13.61 17.38 3.20
C GLU A 179 14.28 16.63 2.04
N MET A 180 14.10 17.11 0.81
CA MET A 180 14.80 16.57 -0.37
C MET A 180 16.32 16.71 -0.24
N ALA A 181 16.80 17.82 0.28
CA ALA A 181 18.22 18.00 0.56
C ALA A 181 18.74 17.00 1.60
N GLU A 182 18.00 16.72 2.67
CA GLU A 182 18.39 15.71 3.65
C GLU A 182 18.34 14.27 3.09
N ILE A 183 17.38 13.96 2.22
CA ILE A 183 17.33 12.70 1.49
C ILE A 183 18.55 12.54 0.59
N PHE A 184 18.90 13.61 -0.17
CA PHE A 184 20.09 13.66 -1.01
C PHE A 184 21.37 13.35 -0.18
N LYS A 185 21.52 14.01 0.99
CA LYS A 185 22.65 13.78 1.88
C LYS A 185 22.77 12.29 2.27
N LYS A 186 21.66 11.70 2.73
CA LYS A 186 21.66 10.28 3.11
C LYS A 186 22.05 9.36 1.96
N HIS A 187 21.56 9.63 0.75
CA HIS A 187 21.94 8.84 -0.43
C HIS A 187 23.39 9.01 -0.80
N ALA A 188 23.95 10.24 -0.70
CA ALA A 188 25.36 10.49 -0.93
C ALA A 188 26.23 9.70 0.08
N GLU A 189 25.92 9.77 1.38
CA GLU A 189 26.62 9.03 2.44
C GLU A 189 26.58 7.52 2.22
N ILE A 190 25.40 6.95 1.91
CA ILE A 190 25.25 5.52 1.61
C ILE A 190 26.09 5.12 0.39
N SER A 191 26.21 6.01 -0.59
CA SER A 191 27.00 5.79 -1.81
C SER A 191 28.49 6.07 -1.63
N GLY A 192 28.94 6.42 -0.41
CA GLY A 192 30.34 6.65 -0.07
C GLY A 192 30.87 8.03 -0.48
N TYR A 193 29.98 8.99 -0.76
CA TYR A 193 30.38 10.37 -1.06
C TYR A 193 30.43 11.22 0.20
N GLU A 194 31.46 12.03 0.33
CA GLU A 194 31.57 13.08 1.34
C GLU A 194 31.04 14.40 0.73
N LEU A 195 30.13 15.06 1.46
CA LEU A 195 29.58 16.34 1.05
C LEU A 195 30.42 17.49 1.64
N PRO A 196 30.68 18.58 0.90
CA PRO A 196 31.37 19.76 1.43
C PRO A 196 30.54 20.42 2.54
N GLU A 197 31.19 21.18 3.45
CA GLU A 197 30.50 21.81 4.61
C GLU A 197 29.29 22.66 4.21
N ASN A 198 29.31 23.30 3.05
CA ASN A 198 28.26 24.18 2.55
C ASN A 198 27.28 23.49 1.58
N TRP A 199 27.16 22.17 1.62
CA TRP A 199 26.33 21.38 0.68
C TRP A 199 24.84 21.72 0.73
N LYS A 200 24.31 22.08 1.90
CA LYS A 200 22.87 22.15 2.16
C LYS A 200 22.18 23.26 1.36
N GLU A 201 22.74 24.47 1.37
CA GLU A 201 22.10 25.63 0.73
C GLU A 201 21.98 25.48 -0.80
N PRO A 202 23.04 25.11 -1.55
CA PRO A 202 22.91 24.87 -2.99
C PRO A 202 21.94 23.75 -3.35
N ILE A 203 21.94 22.66 -2.59
CA ILE A 203 21.05 21.52 -2.83
C ILE A 203 19.59 21.87 -2.53
N THR A 204 19.33 22.59 -1.43
CA THR A 204 17.97 23.07 -1.12
C THR A 204 17.45 24.06 -2.17
N ALA A 205 18.30 24.88 -2.74
CA ALA A 205 17.92 25.84 -3.78
C ALA A 205 17.68 25.16 -5.15
N TYR A 206 18.20 23.95 -5.37
CA TYR A 206 17.98 23.17 -6.57
C TYR A 206 16.59 22.53 -6.61
N PHE A 207 16.06 22.13 -5.45
CA PHE A 207 14.73 21.52 -5.30
C PHE A 207 13.64 22.58 -5.04
#